data_406bb0180a89150c64cb7d19a9747747
#
_entry.id   406bb0180a89150c64cb7d19a9747747
#
_cell.length_a   1.000
_cell.length_b   1.000
_cell.length_c   1.000
_cell.angle_alpha   90.00
_cell.angle_beta   90.00
_cell.angle_gamma   90.00
#
_symmetry.space_group_name_H-M   'P 1'
#
loop_
_entity.id
_entity.type
_entity.pdbx_description
1 polymer ?
#
loop_
_entity_poly.entity_id
_entity_poly.type
_entity_poly.pdbx_seq_one_letter_code
_entity_poly.pdbx_strand_id
1 'polypeptide(L)'
;MAESARVALVTGASRGIGRCAAVALARRGFDVVITARTVHEGDGRAHSSSALVQSEPVPIAGSLDTTAAEVEAFGRRCLPLRMDLMERASVERVAEEAIGAWGRVDVLVNNAIYQGPGTMDRILDLPLELAERCLVGDYLHPLLLTQLLLPQMLDRGAGRLVNLLSEAAFTTPPAPAGAGGWGVAYAAAKAAFHRVTDICKVEFGAQGILAFSIAPGLTLTESMRASGTDKVLVEAGHVPAPPDVAGEVAAWLGDDPAASEYAGQMVSSRSLCKQLGLVDGWPPPREASAR
;
A
#
# COMPACT_ATOMS: atom_id res chain seq x y z
N MET A 1 -12.24 20.19 -26.25
CA MET A 1 -11.71 20.42 -24.89
C MET A 1 -10.72 19.30 -24.63
N ALA A 2 -9.50 19.59 -24.20
CA ALA A 2 -8.58 18.52 -23.82
C ALA A 2 -9.23 17.74 -22.66
N GLU A 3 -9.27 16.41 -22.78
CA GLU A 3 -9.76 15.53 -21.73
C GLU A 3 -8.91 15.79 -20.46
N SER A 4 -9.56 16.09 -19.34
CA SER A 4 -8.81 16.33 -18.10
C SER A 4 -8.05 15.06 -17.73
N ALA A 5 -6.77 15.18 -17.42
CA ALA A 5 -5.94 14.04 -17.05
C ALA A 5 -6.56 13.26 -15.88
N ARG A 6 -6.50 11.93 -15.93
CA ARG A 6 -6.93 11.08 -14.82
C ARG A 6 -6.02 11.27 -13.63
N VAL A 7 -6.56 11.16 -12.43
CA VAL A 7 -5.86 11.43 -11.18
C VAL A 7 -5.82 10.17 -10.32
N ALA A 8 -4.65 9.84 -9.81
CA ALA A 8 -4.47 8.80 -8.81
C ALA A 8 -4.03 9.41 -7.47
N LEU A 9 -4.53 8.88 -6.35
CA LEU A 9 -4.04 9.16 -5.02
C LEU A 9 -3.38 7.91 -4.45
N VAL A 10 -2.09 8.02 -4.08
CA VAL A 10 -1.32 6.90 -3.51
C VAL A 10 -0.88 7.25 -2.09
N THR A 11 -1.32 6.44 -1.12
CA THR A 11 -0.91 6.64 0.27
C THR A 11 0.38 5.87 0.60
N GLY A 12 1.22 6.43 1.49
CA GLY A 12 2.51 5.81 1.84
C GLY A 12 3.52 5.81 0.69
N ALA A 13 3.49 6.85 -0.14
CA ALA A 13 4.25 6.91 -1.39
C ALA A 13 5.68 7.45 -1.25
N SER A 14 6.20 7.69 -0.06
CA SER A 14 7.59 8.17 0.12
C SER A 14 8.66 7.11 -0.21
N ARG A 15 8.30 5.84 -0.26
CA ARG A 15 9.21 4.69 -0.51
C ARG A 15 8.45 3.41 -0.83
N GLY A 16 9.19 2.34 -1.09
CA GLY A 16 8.67 0.98 -1.24
C GLY A 16 7.59 0.84 -2.29
N ILE A 17 6.58 0.04 -1.99
CA ILE A 17 5.47 -0.27 -2.91
C ILE A 17 4.71 0.99 -3.33
N GLY A 18 4.45 1.90 -2.39
CA GLY A 18 3.71 3.14 -2.68
C GLY A 18 4.43 4.05 -3.66
N ARG A 19 5.77 4.22 -3.52
CA ARG A 19 6.57 4.95 -4.51
C ARG A 19 6.50 4.29 -5.88
N CYS A 20 6.73 2.98 -5.96
CA CYS A 20 6.67 2.24 -7.22
C CYS A 20 5.29 2.33 -7.88
N ALA A 21 4.20 2.25 -7.09
CA ALA A 21 2.84 2.40 -7.61
C ALA A 21 2.57 3.82 -8.16
N ALA A 22 3.03 4.86 -7.46
CA ALA A 22 2.90 6.24 -7.91
C ALA A 22 3.62 6.49 -9.25
N VAL A 23 4.86 6.03 -9.35
CA VAL A 23 5.67 6.12 -10.59
C VAL A 23 5.05 5.31 -11.73
N ALA A 24 4.57 4.10 -11.45
CA ALA A 24 3.91 3.26 -12.45
C ALA A 24 2.59 3.87 -12.98
N LEU A 25 1.80 4.53 -12.11
CA LEU A 25 0.60 5.27 -12.50
C LEU A 25 0.95 6.51 -13.34
N ALA A 26 2.00 7.26 -12.98
CA ALA A 26 2.49 8.38 -13.77
C ALA A 26 2.89 7.94 -15.19
N ARG A 27 3.62 6.84 -15.33
CA ARG A 27 3.98 6.24 -16.62
C ARG A 27 2.76 5.85 -17.45
N ARG A 28 1.62 5.50 -16.81
CA ARG A 28 0.33 5.22 -17.44
C ARG A 28 -0.51 6.46 -17.72
N GLY A 29 0.05 7.66 -17.51
CA GLY A 29 -0.59 8.92 -17.88
C GLY A 29 -1.46 9.56 -16.78
N PHE A 30 -1.39 9.11 -15.53
CA PHE A 30 -2.07 9.75 -14.42
C PHE A 30 -1.27 10.94 -13.88
N ASP A 31 -1.96 11.99 -13.49
CA ASP A 31 -1.46 12.95 -12.51
C ASP A 31 -1.60 12.32 -11.13
N VAL A 32 -0.65 12.55 -10.22
CA VAL A 32 -0.58 11.75 -9.01
C VAL A 32 -0.54 12.62 -7.75
N VAL A 33 -1.49 12.41 -6.85
CA VAL A 33 -1.41 12.86 -5.45
C VAL A 33 -0.65 11.78 -4.67
N ILE A 34 0.43 12.16 -4.02
CA ILE A 34 1.24 11.26 -3.19
C ILE A 34 1.21 11.69 -1.75
N THR A 35 1.03 10.75 -0.82
CA THR A 35 0.97 11.09 0.59
C THR A 35 1.87 10.21 1.45
N ALA A 36 2.49 10.81 2.44
CA ALA A 36 3.26 10.13 3.49
C ALA A 36 3.54 11.08 4.66
N ARG A 37 4.09 10.56 5.76
CA ARG A 37 4.62 11.37 6.85
C ARG A 37 5.95 12.03 6.49
N THR A 38 6.79 11.34 5.72
CA THR A 38 8.12 11.79 5.31
C THR A 38 8.03 12.64 4.05
N VAL A 39 8.18 13.94 4.19
CA VAL A 39 8.16 14.89 3.06
C VAL A 39 9.55 15.04 2.46
N HIS A 40 10.55 15.34 3.29
CA HIS A 40 11.93 15.60 2.85
C HIS A 40 12.84 14.40 3.08
N GLU A 41 13.87 14.26 2.26
CA GLU A 41 14.88 13.22 2.46
C GLU A 41 15.62 13.43 3.77
N GLY A 42 15.86 12.33 4.50
CA GLY A 42 16.46 12.35 5.83
C GLY A 42 15.50 12.43 7.01
N ASP A 43 14.22 12.79 6.78
CA ASP A 43 13.20 12.84 7.86
C ASP A 43 12.63 11.46 8.21
N GLY A 44 12.82 10.49 7.33
CA GLY A 44 12.25 9.16 7.52
C GLY A 44 12.81 8.41 8.72
N ARG A 45 11.92 7.78 9.48
CA ARG A 45 12.26 6.93 10.65
C ARG A 45 11.47 5.64 10.61
N ALA A 46 12.16 4.52 10.85
CA ALA A 46 11.56 3.22 11.08
C ALA A 46 11.55 2.92 12.58
N HIS A 47 10.42 2.43 13.06
CA HIS A 47 10.22 2.04 14.47
C HIS A 47 10.21 0.52 14.60
N SER A 48 10.47 0.01 15.81
CA SER A 48 10.26 -1.40 16.14
C SER A 48 8.80 -1.79 15.88
N SER A 49 8.59 -2.99 15.37
CA SER A 49 7.25 -3.59 15.21
C SER A 49 6.74 -4.28 16.48
N SER A 50 7.59 -4.40 17.53
CA SER A 50 7.26 -5.01 18.81
C SER A 50 7.35 -4.01 19.96
N ALA A 51 6.39 -4.07 20.87
CA ALA A 51 6.37 -3.30 22.12
C ALA A 51 7.47 -3.74 23.10
N LEU A 52 7.91 -4.98 22.98
CA LEU A 52 8.96 -5.54 23.85
C LEU A 52 10.37 -5.07 23.47
N VAL A 53 10.55 -4.52 22.27
CA VAL A 53 11.84 -4.04 21.76
C VAL A 53 11.89 -2.52 21.88
N GLN A 54 12.54 -2.03 22.92
CA GLN A 54 12.86 -0.62 23.05
C GLN A 54 14.10 -0.31 22.23
N SER A 55 13.93 0.32 21.08
CA SER A 55 15.01 0.78 20.20
C SER A 55 14.73 2.19 19.72
N GLU A 56 15.80 2.98 19.56
CA GLU A 56 15.69 4.27 18.90
C GLU A 56 15.24 4.09 17.45
N PRO A 57 14.41 5.01 16.92
CA PRO A 57 14.00 4.96 15.54
C PRO A 57 15.19 5.04 14.57
N VAL A 58 15.26 4.14 13.62
CA VAL A 58 16.35 4.05 12.66
C VAL A 58 16.06 4.95 11.46
N PRO A 59 17.05 5.75 10.95
CA PRO A 59 16.88 6.50 9.71
C PRO A 59 16.55 5.58 8.53
N ILE A 60 15.63 6.05 7.68
CA ILE A 60 15.18 5.28 6.52
C ILE A 60 15.07 6.21 5.30
N ALA A 61 15.63 5.77 4.18
CA ALA A 61 15.63 6.53 2.93
C ALA A 61 14.24 6.65 2.29
N GLY A 62 14.09 7.67 1.44
CA GLY A 62 12.90 7.93 0.64
C GLY A 62 12.00 9.02 1.23
N SER A 63 11.48 9.86 0.34
CA SER A 63 10.66 11.04 0.67
C SER A 63 9.57 11.27 -0.37
N LEU A 64 8.61 12.14 -0.07
CA LEU A 64 7.66 12.62 -1.07
C LEU A 64 8.36 13.47 -2.14
N ASP A 65 9.38 14.26 -1.77
CA ASP A 65 10.13 15.06 -2.74
C ASP A 65 10.80 14.18 -3.80
N THR A 66 11.46 13.10 -3.37
CA THR A 66 12.08 12.14 -4.30
C THR A 66 11.06 11.49 -5.22
N THR A 67 9.92 11.05 -4.67
CA THR A 67 8.86 10.42 -5.46
C THR A 67 8.19 11.42 -6.41
N ALA A 68 8.00 12.68 -5.99
CA ALA A 68 7.44 13.72 -6.85
C ALA A 68 8.32 13.97 -8.08
N ALA A 69 9.63 14.09 -7.88
CA ALA A 69 10.58 14.25 -9.00
C ALA A 69 10.51 13.06 -9.97
N GLU A 70 10.38 11.83 -9.48
CA GLU A 70 10.23 10.64 -10.33
C GLU A 70 8.91 10.65 -11.13
N VAL A 71 7.79 11.08 -10.53
CA VAL A 71 6.49 11.23 -11.22
C VAL A 71 6.59 12.31 -12.31
N GLU A 72 7.18 13.47 -11.98
CA GLU A 72 7.33 14.61 -12.88
C GLU A 72 8.25 14.30 -14.08
N ALA A 73 9.22 13.40 -13.91
CA ALA A 73 10.07 12.92 -15.00
C ALA A 73 9.28 12.26 -16.15
N PHE A 74 8.06 11.79 -15.91
CA PHE A 74 7.13 11.30 -16.94
C PHE A 74 6.24 12.40 -17.52
N GLY A 75 6.51 13.67 -17.24
CA GLY A 75 5.68 14.81 -17.71
C GLY A 75 4.31 14.88 -17.05
N ARG A 76 4.15 14.25 -15.87
CA ARG A 76 2.88 14.27 -15.11
C ARG A 76 2.97 15.25 -13.95
N ARG A 77 1.82 15.80 -13.55
CA ARG A 77 1.74 16.64 -12.36
C ARG A 77 1.79 15.77 -11.11
N CYS A 78 2.52 16.21 -10.10
CA CYS A 78 2.56 15.56 -8.80
C CYS A 78 2.10 16.55 -7.71
N LEU A 79 1.29 16.06 -6.77
CA LEU A 79 0.87 16.83 -5.60
C LEU A 79 1.30 16.05 -4.33
N PRO A 80 2.45 16.40 -3.73
CA PRO A 80 2.88 15.81 -2.48
C PRO A 80 2.13 16.44 -1.29
N LEU A 81 1.47 15.62 -0.48
CA LEU A 81 0.75 16.04 0.72
C LEU A 81 1.23 15.27 1.94
N ARG A 82 1.61 15.98 3.00
CA ARG A 82 1.92 15.30 4.27
C ARG A 82 0.64 14.69 4.84
N MET A 83 0.68 13.39 5.14
CA MET A 83 -0.41 12.66 5.79
C MET A 83 0.12 11.72 6.88
N ASP A 84 -0.48 11.79 8.04
CA ASP A 84 -0.33 10.77 9.09
C ASP A 84 -1.65 10.01 9.25
N LEU A 85 -1.62 8.70 9.02
CA LEU A 85 -2.78 7.83 9.23
C LEU A 85 -3.24 7.77 10.69
N MET A 86 -2.44 8.20 11.64
CA MET A 86 -2.84 8.25 13.04
C MET A 86 -3.64 9.52 13.39
N GLU A 87 -3.69 10.50 12.48
CA GLU A 87 -4.35 11.79 12.65
C GLU A 87 -5.55 11.91 11.71
N ARG A 88 -6.76 11.74 12.22
CA ARG A 88 -8.00 11.84 11.44
C ARG A 88 -8.09 13.13 10.61
N ALA A 89 -7.81 14.26 11.23
CA ALA A 89 -7.81 15.57 10.55
C ALA A 89 -6.81 15.64 9.39
N SER A 90 -5.68 14.92 9.48
CA SER A 90 -4.71 14.82 8.39
C SER A 90 -5.27 14.05 7.19
N VAL A 91 -6.06 13.01 7.43
CA VAL A 91 -6.72 12.21 6.38
C VAL A 91 -7.83 13.01 5.70
N GLU A 92 -8.66 13.71 6.49
CA GLU A 92 -9.74 14.58 6.00
C GLU A 92 -9.19 15.71 5.12
N ARG A 93 -8.16 16.41 5.59
CA ARG A 93 -7.48 17.47 4.85
C ARG A 93 -6.91 16.98 3.52
N VAL A 94 -6.26 15.81 3.49
CA VAL A 94 -5.70 15.25 2.24
C VAL A 94 -6.80 14.95 1.21
N ALA A 95 -7.94 14.41 1.63
CA ALA A 95 -9.07 14.18 0.72
C ALA A 95 -9.59 15.49 0.12
N GLU A 96 -9.73 16.53 0.96
CA GLU A 96 -10.17 17.87 0.56
C GLU A 96 -9.21 18.53 -0.43
N GLU A 97 -7.90 18.54 -0.10
CA GLU A 97 -6.86 19.12 -0.95
C GLU A 97 -6.72 18.37 -2.29
N ALA A 98 -6.79 17.04 -2.28
CA ALA A 98 -6.71 16.23 -3.50
C ALA A 98 -7.86 16.53 -4.47
N ILE A 99 -9.10 16.58 -3.95
CA ILE A 99 -10.29 16.94 -4.76
C ILE A 99 -10.20 18.41 -5.19
N GLY A 100 -9.85 19.32 -4.28
CA GLY A 100 -9.76 20.75 -4.56
C GLY A 100 -8.75 21.11 -5.64
N ALA A 101 -7.62 20.40 -5.69
CA ALA A 101 -6.56 20.67 -6.65
C ALA A 101 -6.94 20.34 -8.11
N TRP A 102 -7.61 19.24 -8.35
CA TRP A 102 -7.87 18.76 -9.72
C TRP A 102 -9.32 18.33 -9.99
N GLY A 103 -10.22 18.51 -9.02
CA GLY A 103 -11.66 18.24 -9.13
C GLY A 103 -12.02 16.76 -9.15
N ARG A 104 -11.03 15.84 -9.09
CA ARG A 104 -11.25 14.39 -9.22
C ARG A 104 -10.13 13.57 -8.63
N VAL A 105 -10.47 12.37 -8.19
CA VAL A 105 -9.56 11.25 -7.96
C VAL A 105 -10.20 10.02 -8.61
N ASP A 106 -9.54 9.40 -9.58
CA ASP A 106 -10.05 8.25 -10.32
C ASP A 106 -9.60 6.92 -9.72
N VAL A 107 -8.41 6.92 -9.12
CA VAL A 107 -7.80 5.76 -8.50
C VAL A 107 -7.32 6.12 -7.10
N LEU A 108 -7.76 5.36 -6.10
CA LEU A 108 -7.20 5.40 -4.75
C LEU A 108 -6.38 4.15 -4.49
N VAL A 109 -5.08 4.31 -4.20
CA VAL A 109 -4.20 3.23 -3.76
C VAL A 109 -3.97 3.38 -2.25
N ASN A 110 -4.70 2.59 -1.46
CA ASN A 110 -4.51 2.48 -0.02
C ASN A 110 -3.31 1.56 0.27
N ASN A 111 -2.11 2.14 0.33
CA ASN A 111 -0.87 1.41 0.58
C ASN A 111 -0.25 1.75 1.95
N ALA A 112 -0.47 2.96 2.48
CA ALA A 112 0.05 3.33 3.80
C ALA A 112 -0.49 2.41 4.90
N ILE A 113 0.36 2.13 5.87
CA ILE A 113 0.02 1.32 7.05
C ILE A 113 0.60 1.95 8.32
N TYR A 114 0.03 1.61 9.46
CA TYR A 114 0.69 1.80 10.74
C TYR A 114 1.88 0.83 10.84
N GLN A 115 3.08 1.38 10.94
CA GLN A 115 4.29 0.62 11.19
C GLN A 115 4.86 1.05 12.55
N GLY A 116 4.63 0.24 13.56
CA GLY A 116 5.07 0.55 14.91
C GLY A 116 4.86 -0.61 15.87
N PRO A 117 5.13 -0.39 17.15
CA PRO A 117 4.94 -1.40 18.20
C PRO A 117 3.52 -1.98 18.18
N GLY A 118 3.37 -3.24 18.50
CA GLY A 118 2.10 -3.97 18.52
C GLY A 118 1.81 -4.78 17.26
N THR A 119 2.44 -4.47 16.12
CA THR A 119 2.15 -5.16 14.85
C THR A 119 2.65 -6.61 14.85
N MET A 120 3.77 -6.90 15.54
CA MET A 120 4.41 -8.22 15.59
C MET A 120 4.53 -8.79 17.01
N ASP A 121 3.65 -8.38 17.92
CA ASP A 121 3.63 -8.91 19.28
C ASP A 121 2.72 -10.15 19.41
N ARG A 122 3.08 -11.04 20.33
CA ARG A 122 2.25 -12.20 20.68
C ARG A 122 1.00 -11.75 21.42
N ILE A 123 -0.03 -12.57 21.41
CA ILE A 123 -1.36 -12.24 21.96
C ILE A 123 -1.33 -11.80 23.43
N LEU A 124 -0.49 -12.42 24.25
CA LEU A 124 -0.36 -12.10 25.68
C LEU A 124 0.60 -10.93 25.97
N ASP A 125 1.43 -10.57 25.00
CA ASP A 125 2.45 -9.51 25.12
C ASP A 125 1.96 -8.20 24.47
N LEU A 126 0.79 -8.22 23.83
CA LEU A 126 0.24 -7.09 23.08
C LEU A 126 -0.62 -6.19 24.00
N PRO A 127 -0.19 -4.95 24.28
CA PRO A 127 -1.06 -3.95 24.88
C PRO A 127 -2.25 -3.63 23.97
N LEU A 128 -3.47 -3.56 24.54
CA LEU A 128 -4.69 -3.34 23.76
C LEU A 128 -4.67 -1.99 23.00
N GLU A 129 -4.07 -0.97 23.57
CA GLU A 129 -3.91 0.35 22.97
C GLU A 129 -3.07 0.31 21.67
N LEU A 130 -2.13 -0.64 21.57
CA LEU A 130 -1.37 -0.85 20.34
C LEU A 130 -2.18 -1.62 19.29
N ALA A 131 -3.05 -2.54 19.70
CA ALA A 131 -4.00 -3.17 18.80
C ALA A 131 -4.99 -2.14 18.23
N GLU A 132 -5.49 -1.22 19.05
CA GLU A 132 -6.33 -0.10 18.62
C GLU A 132 -5.61 0.78 17.60
N ARG A 133 -4.32 1.10 17.81
CA ARG A 133 -3.53 1.86 16.84
C ARG A 133 -3.39 1.15 15.49
N CYS A 134 -3.19 -0.18 15.49
CA CYS A 134 -3.19 -0.97 14.26
C CYS A 134 -4.53 -0.88 13.52
N LEU A 135 -5.66 -0.99 14.25
CA LEU A 135 -6.98 -0.86 13.65
C LEU A 135 -7.23 0.56 13.11
N VAL A 136 -6.80 1.59 13.82
CA VAL A 136 -6.92 2.99 13.35
C VAL A 136 -6.14 3.19 12.05
N GLY A 137 -4.85 2.83 12.03
CA GLY A 137 -3.98 3.10 10.89
C GLY A 137 -4.18 2.17 9.69
N ASP A 138 -4.57 0.90 9.92
CA ASP A 138 -4.64 -0.11 8.85
C ASP A 138 -6.07 -0.45 8.42
N TYR A 139 -7.09 0.11 9.10
CA TYR A 139 -8.49 -0.11 8.74
C TYR A 139 -9.32 1.17 8.79
N LEU A 140 -9.47 1.82 9.98
CA LEU A 140 -10.46 2.89 10.15
C LEU A 140 -10.13 4.13 9.31
N HIS A 141 -8.89 4.59 9.29
CA HIS A 141 -8.52 5.79 8.54
C HIS A 141 -8.36 5.54 7.03
N PRO A 142 -7.87 4.39 6.53
CA PRO A 142 -8.01 4.04 5.13
C PRO A 142 -9.47 3.90 4.67
N LEU A 143 -10.37 3.38 5.53
CA LEU A 143 -11.80 3.37 5.27
C LEU A 143 -12.38 4.80 5.21
N LEU A 144 -12.01 5.67 6.15
CA LEU A 144 -12.40 7.08 6.13
C LEU A 144 -11.98 7.77 4.83
N LEU A 145 -10.73 7.61 4.40
CA LEU A 145 -10.24 8.18 3.13
C LEU A 145 -11.06 7.65 1.95
N THR A 146 -11.37 6.36 1.95
CA THR A 146 -12.24 5.74 0.93
C THR A 146 -13.62 6.39 0.93
N GLN A 147 -14.25 6.57 2.10
CA GLN A 147 -15.57 7.20 2.24
C GLN A 147 -15.60 8.67 1.76
N LEU A 148 -14.50 9.40 1.97
CA LEU A 148 -14.39 10.80 1.53
C LEU A 148 -14.22 10.93 0.02
N LEU A 149 -13.54 9.96 -0.62
CA LEU A 149 -13.27 10.00 -2.06
C LEU A 149 -14.35 9.28 -2.90
N LEU A 150 -15.07 8.34 -2.33
CA LEU A 150 -16.04 7.52 -3.06
C LEU A 150 -17.22 8.30 -3.68
N PRO A 151 -17.81 9.32 -3.02
CA PRO A 151 -18.94 10.06 -3.58
C PRO A 151 -18.64 10.67 -4.96
N GLN A 152 -17.50 11.35 -5.11
CA GLN A 152 -17.13 11.95 -6.39
C GLN A 152 -16.78 10.90 -7.48
N MET A 153 -16.41 9.66 -7.11
CA MET A 153 -16.27 8.56 -8.06
C MET A 153 -17.65 8.05 -8.50
N LEU A 154 -18.61 7.94 -7.57
CA LEU A 154 -19.99 7.53 -7.86
C LEU A 154 -20.70 8.55 -8.77
N ASP A 155 -20.52 9.84 -8.51
CA ASP A 155 -21.09 10.92 -9.33
C ASP A 155 -20.62 10.84 -10.79
N ARG A 156 -19.40 10.33 -11.02
CA ARG A 156 -18.86 10.12 -12.37
C ARG A 156 -19.20 8.73 -12.96
N GLY A 157 -19.75 7.82 -12.16
CA GLY A 157 -19.99 6.45 -12.57
C GLY A 157 -18.70 5.64 -12.84
N ALA A 158 -17.56 6.07 -12.28
CA ALA A 158 -16.27 5.41 -12.47
C ALA A 158 -15.30 5.70 -11.33
N GLY A 159 -14.67 4.67 -10.78
CA GLY A 159 -13.64 4.78 -9.76
C GLY A 159 -12.97 3.45 -9.48
N ARG A 160 -11.71 3.50 -9.02
CA ARG A 160 -10.96 2.29 -8.66
C ARG A 160 -10.33 2.43 -7.27
N LEU A 161 -10.53 1.40 -6.47
CA LEU A 161 -9.97 1.27 -5.12
C LEU A 161 -8.98 0.10 -5.11
N VAL A 162 -7.72 0.36 -4.86
CA VAL A 162 -6.65 -0.64 -4.82
C VAL A 162 -6.10 -0.70 -3.40
N ASN A 163 -6.41 -1.76 -2.67
CA ASN A 163 -6.07 -1.90 -1.26
C ASN A 163 -4.87 -2.84 -1.08
N LEU A 164 -3.74 -2.32 -0.60
CA LEU A 164 -2.55 -3.12 -0.28
C LEU A 164 -2.76 -3.80 1.08
N LEU A 165 -2.93 -5.11 1.02
CA LEU A 165 -3.22 -5.95 2.18
C LEU A 165 -2.05 -6.89 2.49
N SER A 166 -2.37 -8.09 2.96
CA SER A 166 -1.41 -9.15 3.26
C SER A 166 -2.14 -10.49 3.28
N GLU A 167 -1.43 -11.56 2.99
CA GLU A 167 -1.90 -12.93 3.23
C GLU A 167 -2.25 -13.18 4.71
N ALA A 168 -1.67 -12.39 5.62
CA ALA A 168 -2.01 -12.43 7.06
C ALA A 168 -3.50 -12.19 7.34
N ALA A 169 -4.24 -11.60 6.39
CA ALA A 169 -5.68 -11.37 6.52
C ALA A 169 -6.51 -12.68 6.57
N PHE A 170 -6.00 -13.79 6.04
CA PHE A 170 -6.79 -15.01 5.87
C PHE A 170 -5.99 -16.32 5.98
N THR A 171 -4.66 -16.27 6.08
CA THR A 171 -3.83 -17.46 6.23
C THR A 171 -3.39 -17.66 7.68
N THR A 172 -3.21 -18.89 8.09
CA THR A 172 -2.61 -19.22 9.38
C THR A 172 -1.13 -18.83 9.36
N PRO A 173 -0.62 -18.13 10.40
CA PRO A 173 0.80 -17.79 10.46
C PRO A 173 1.66 -19.06 10.54
N PRO A 174 2.81 -19.10 9.85
CA PRO A 174 3.68 -20.29 9.84
C PRO A 174 4.39 -20.52 11.18
N ALA A 175 4.48 -19.50 12.03
CA ALA A 175 5.13 -19.52 13.32
C ALA A 175 4.53 -18.44 14.24
N PRO A 176 4.84 -18.43 15.54
CA PRO A 176 4.48 -17.32 16.43
C PRO A 176 5.05 -15.98 15.96
N ALA A 177 4.37 -14.88 16.33
CA ALA A 177 4.87 -13.52 16.11
C ALA A 177 6.28 -13.35 16.69
N GLY A 178 7.16 -12.69 15.95
CA GLY A 178 8.58 -12.55 16.28
C GLY A 178 9.46 -13.76 15.95
N ALA A 179 8.87 -14.90 15.53
CA ALA A 179 9.59 -16.11 15.14
C ALA A 179 9.28 -16.54 13.69
N GLY A 180 8.97 -15.56 12.83
CA GLY A 180 8.64 -15.77 11.42
C GLY A 180 7.15 -15.68 11.09
N GLY A 181 6.28 -15.55 12.08
CA GLY A 181 4.86 -15.26 11.91
C GLY A 181 4.54 -13.77 12.17
N TRP A 182 3.27 -13.45 12.13
CA TRP A 182 2.73 -12.09 12.34
C TRP A 182 1.84 -12.01 13.57
N GLY A 183 1.71 -10.78 14.13
CA GLY A 183 0.88 -10.51 15.30
C GLY A 183 -0.61 -10.42 14.98
N VAL A 184 -1.43 -10.66 16.01
CA VAL A 184 -2.90 -10.64 15.88
C VAL A 184 -3.43 -9.27 15.48
N ALA A 185 -2.86 -8.17 15.99
CA ALA A 185 -3.32 -6.81 15.67
C ALA A 185 -3.17 -6.50 14.18
N TYR A 186 -2.02 -6.83 13.61
CA TYR A 186 -1.77 -6.67 12.18
C TYR A 186 -2.71 -7.55 11.34
N ALA A 187 -2.81 -8.84 11.65
CA ALA A 187 -3.67 -9.77 10.92
C ALA A 187 -5.14 -9.35 10.95
N ALA A 188 -5.64 -8.97 12.13
CA ALA A 188 -7.03 -8.53 12.31
C ALA A 188 -7.32 -7.24 11.54
N ALA A 189 -6.42 -6.24 11.59
CA ALA A 189 -6.60 -5.00 10.85
C ALA A 189 -6.61 -5.23 9.32
N LYS A 190 -5.71 -6.09 8.81
CA LYS A 190 -5.69 -6.46 7.39
C LYS A 190 -6.92 -7.26 6.98
N ALA A 191 -7.43 -8.16 7.83
CA ALA A 191 -8.67 -8.88 7.59
C ALA A 191 -9.89 -7.94 7.56
N ALA A 192 -9.97 -7.00 8.50
CA ALA A 192 -11.03 -5.99 8.54
C ALA A 192 -11.03 -5.14 7.26
N PHE A 193 -9.85 -4.68 6.81
CA PHE A 193 -9.77 -3.85 5.61
C PHE A 193 -10.01 -4.65 4.32
N HIS A 194 -9.72 -5.95 4.31
CA HIS A 194 -10.05 -6.80 3.16
C HIS A 194 -11.56 -6.83 2.89
N ARG A 195 -12.40 -6.79 3.95
CA ARG A 195 -13.86 -6.78 3.81
C ARG A 195 -14.39 -5.52 3.09
N VAL A 196 -13.63 -4.42 3.10
CA VAL A 196 -14.01 -3.21 2.35
C VAL A 196 -14.05 -3.49 0.84
N THR A 197 -13.13 -4.31 0.33
CA THR A 197 -13.01 -4.61 -1.11
C THR A 197 -14.23 -5.33 -1.67
N ASP A 198 -14.65 -6.43 -1.03
CA ASP A 198 -15.78 -7.22 -1.52
C ASP A 198 -17.13 -6.54 -1.25
N ILE A 199 -17.25 -5.81 -0.13
CA ILE A 199 -18.45 -5.00 0.16
C ILE A 199 -18.59 -3.89 -0.87
N CYS A 200 -17.53 -3.13 -1.17
CA CYS A 200 -17.55 -2.09 -2.21
C CYS A 200 -17.98 -2.64 -3.58
N LYS A 201 -17.52 -3.86 -3.94
CA LYS A 201 -17.97 -4.52 -5.17
C LYS A 201 -19.48 -4.75 -5.18
N VAL A 202 -20.03 -5.22 -4.07
CA VAL A 202 -21.48 -5.54 -3.97
C VAL A 202 -22.31 -4.26 -3.95
N GLU A 203 -21.89 -3.25 -3.19
CA GLU A 203 -22.66 -2.01 -3.02
C GLU A 203 -22.57 -1.09 -4.24
N PHE A 204 -21.39 -0.98 -4.87
CA PHE A 204 -21.09 0.07 -5.85
C PHE A 204 -20.60 -0.45 -7.21
N GLY A 205 -20.41 -1.76 -7.37
CA GLY A 205 -19.90 -2.33 -8.63
C GLY A 205 -20.80 -2.03 -9.83
N ALA A 206 -22.13 -2.08 -9.67
CA ALA A 206 -23.09 -1.71 -10.71
C ALA A 206 -23.07 -0.20 -11.05
N GLN A 207 -22.47 0.62 -10.19
CA GLN A 207 -22.30 2.06 -10.37
C GLN A 207 -20.90 2.42 -10.90
N GLY A 208 -20.13 1.44 -11.39
CA GLY A 208 -18.84 1.65 -12.04
C GLY A 208 -17.64 1.71 -11.07
N ILE A 209 -17.79 1.28 -9.81
CA ILE A 209 -16.68 1.21 -8.85
C ILE A 209 -16.05 -0.18 -8.88
N LEU A 210 -14.74 -0.22 -9.14
CA LEU A 210 -13.93 -1.44 -9.07
C LEU A 210 -13.03 -1.40 -7.83
N ALA A 211 -13.16 -2.38 -6.96
CA ALA A 211 -12.33 -2.50 -5.76
C ALA A 211 -11.50 -3.78 -5.80
N PHE A 212 -10.23 -3.69 -5.42
CA PHE A 212 -9.26 -4.77 -5.47
C PHE A 212 -8.48 -4.85 -4.17
N SER A 213 -8.11 -6.04 -3.77
CA SER A 213 -7.14 -6.30 -2.71
C SER A 213 -5.86 -6.90 -3.31
N ILE A 214 -4.70 -6.45 -2.85
CA ILE A 214 -3.39 -6.99 -3.25
C ILE A 214 -2.71 -7.61 -2.04
N ALA A 215 -2.31 -8.87 -2.14
CA ALA A 215 -1.32 -9.48 -1.27
C ALA A 215 0.07 -9.35 -1.94
N PRO A 216 0.94 -8.44 -1.45
CA PRO A 216 2.25 -8.22 -2.07
C PRO A 216 3.21 -9.40 -1.85
N GLY A 217 2.94 -10.24 -0.85
CA GLY A 217 3.86 -11.24 -0.36
C GLY A 217 5.08 -10.60 0.31
N LEU A 218 6.13 -11.38 0.49
CA LEU A 218 7.39 -10.88 1.01
C LEU A 218 8.03 -9.90 0.02
N THR A 219 8.07 -8.62 0.38
CA THR A 219 8.56 -7.53 -0.49
C THR A 219 9.72 -6.79 0.18
N LEU A 220 10.84 -6.71 -0.51
CA LEU A 220 12.08 -6.09 -0.01
C LEU A 220 11.99 -4.55 -0.07
N THR A 221 11.36 -3.98 0.94
CA THR A 221 11.25 -2.51 1.10
C THR A 221 12.40 -1.92 1.91
N GLU A 222 12.57 -0.60 1.85
CA GLU A 222 13.53 0.16 2.66
C GLU A 222 13.31 -0.09 4.16
N SER A 223 12.05 -0.20 4.60
CA SER A 223 11.69 -0.52 6.00
C SER A 223 12.20 -1.90 6.41
N MET A 224 12.07 -2.89 5.55
CA MET A 224 12.55 -4.24 5.79
C MET A 224 14.07 -4.30 5.89
N ARG A 225 14.77 -3.56 5.00
CA ARG A 225 16.24 -3.43 5.04
C ARG A 225 16.71 -2.74 6.32
N ALA A 226 16.04 -1.65 6.70
CA ALA A 226 16.39 -0.90 7.92
C ALA A 226 16.25 -1.75 9.19
N SER A 227 15.28 -2.67 9.25
CA SER A 227 15.09 -3.60 10.37
C SER A 227 16.01 -4.83 10.33
N GLY A 228 16.75 -5.04 9.24
CA GLY A 228 17.59 -6.25 9.04
C GLY A 228 16.79 -7.54 8.79
N THR A 229 15.47 -7.45 8.68
CA THR A 229 14.58 -8.60 8.47
C THR A 229 14.86 -9.28 7.12
N ASP A 230 15.31 -8.52 6.12
CA ASP A 230 15.70 -9.04 4.81
C ASP A 230 16.77 -10.12 4.88
N LYS A 231 17.81 -9.90 5.70
CA LYS A 231 18.93 -10.86 5.87
C LYS A 231 18.45 -12.17 6.46
N VAL A 232 17.66 -12.09 7.53
CA VAL A 232 17.10 -13.28 8.21
C VAL A 232 16.23 -14.11 7.25
N LEU A 233 15.43 -13.46 6.44
CA LEU A 233 14.52 -14.14 5.51
C LEU A 233 15.27 -14.75 4.30
N VAL A 234 16.28 -14.06 3.79
CA VAL A 234 17.12 -14.60 2.70
C VAL A 234 17.95 -15.79 3.19
N GLU A 235 18.52 -15.72 4.38
CA GLU A 235 19.23 -16.84 5.01
C GLU A 235 18.31 -18.05 5.25
N ALA A 236 17.03 -17.81 5.54
CA ALA A 236 16.01 -18.87 5.63
C ALA A 236 15.53 -19.39 4.26
N GLY A 237 16.12 -18.94 3.15
CA GLY A 237 15.81 -19.43 1.79
C GLY A 237 14.59 -18.75 1.13
N HIS A 238 14.09 -17.67 1.71
CA HIS A 238 13.02 -16.89 1.07
C HIS A 238 13.58 -15.99 -0.03
N VAL A 239 12.86 -15.91 -1.15
CA VAL A 239 13.15 -14.97 -2.24
C VAL A 239 12.14 -13.81 -2.16
N PRO A 240 12.53 -12.64 -1.62
CA PRO A 240 11.65 -11.49 -1.58
C PRO A 240 11.46 -10.91 -2.98
N ALA A 241 10.27 -10.35 -3.24
CA ALA A 241 10.01 -9.59 -4.46
C ALA A 241 10.52 -8.15 -4.31
N PRO A 242 11.00 -7.50 -5.38
CA PRO A 242 11.22 -6.07 -5.37
C PRO A 242 9.87 -5.32 -5.28
N PRO A 243 9.85 -4.08 -4.74
CA PRO A 243 8.62 -3.30 -4.58
C PRO A 243 7.88 -3.03 -5.90
N ASP A 244 8.62 -2.99 -7.02
CA ASP A 244 8.06 -2.79 -8.36
C ASP A 244 7.02 -3.84 -8.72
N VAL A 245 7.18 -5.08 -8.28
CA VAL A 245 6.22 -6.18 -8.55
C VAL A 245 4.82 -5.84 -8.04
N ALA A 246 4.72 -5.34 -6.81
CA ALA A 246 3.43 -4.94 -6.26
C ALA A 246 2.98 -3.57 -6.78
N GLY A 247 3.92 -2.65 -7.02
CA GLY A 247 3.66 -1.33 -7.57
C GLY A 247 3.06 -1.39 -8.97
N GLU A 248 3.64 -2.20 -9.87
CA GLU A 248 3.12 -2.39 -11.23
C GLU A 248 1.75 -3.07 -11.25
N VAL A 249 1.54 -4.05 -10.38
CA VAL A 249 0.21 -4.69 -10.24
C VAL A 249 -0.81 -3.68 -9.73
N ALA A 250 -0.47 -2.84 -8.77
CA ALA A 250 -1.37 -1.80 -8.28
C ALA A 250 -1.73 -0.81 -9.39
N ALA A 251 -0.76 -0.39 -10.19
CA ALA A 251 -0.99 0.51 -11.32
C ALA A 251 -1.81 -0.17 -12.44
N TRP A 252 -1.56 -1.45 -12.72
CA TRP A 252 -2.34 -2.20 -13.70
C TRP A 252 -3.80 -2.36 -13.26
N LEU A 253 -4.06 -2.72 -12.01
CA LEU A 253 -5.41 -2.77 -11.45
C LEU A 253 -6.09 -1.40 -11.44
N GLY A 254 -5.30 -0.35 -11.25
CA GLY A 254 -5.75 1.05 -11.29
C GLY A 254 -6.10 1.56 -12.69
N ASP A 255 -5.67 0.89 -13.77
CA ASP A 255 -5.75 1.43 -15.13
C ASP A 255 -6.41 0.48 -16.14
N ASP A 256 -5.99 -0.76 -16.20
CA ASP A 256 -6.31 -1.66 -17.30
C ASP A 256 -7.80 -2.10 -17.27
N PRO A 257 -8.52 -2.07 -18.38
CA PRO A 257 -9.90 -2.57 -18.46
C PRO A 257 -10.04 -4.04 -18.07
N ALA A 258 -9.06 -4.90 -18.41
CA ALA A 258 -9.08 -6.32 -18.06
C ALA A 258 -9.01 -6.57 -16.54
N ALA A 259 -8.57 -5.58 -15.76
CA ALA A 259 -8.56 -5.67 -14.32
C ALA A 259 -9.96 -5.88 -13.71
N SER A 260 -11.03 -5.53 -14.43
CA SER A 260 -12.43 -5.73 -13.98
C SER A 260 -12.74 -7.18 -13.57
N GLU A 261 -12.06 -8.16 -14.16
CA GLU A 261 -12.21 -9.59 -13.83
C GLU A 261 -11.78 -9.91 -12.40
N TYR A 262 -10.91 -9.10 -11.82
CA TYR A 262 -10.37 -9.26 -10.46
C TYR A 262 -11.14 -8.45 -9.41
N ALA A 263 -12.17 -7.71 -9.79
CA ALA A 263 -12.91 -6.86 -8.86
C ALA A 263 -13.54 -7.67 -7.71
N GLY A 264 -13.39 -7.18 -6.49
CA GLY A 264 -13.85 -7.84 -5.26
C GLY A 264 -12.97 -9.00 -4.78
N GLN A 265 -11.82 -9.22 -5.41
CA GLN A 265 -10.94 -10.34 -5.10
C GLN A 265 -9.62 -9.87 -4.45
N MET A 266 -8.99 -10.81 -3.75
CA MET A 266 -7.59 -10.70 -3.35
C MET A 266 -6.71 -11.31 -4.45
N VAL A 267 -5.77 -10.53 -4.95
CA VAL A 267 -4.79 -11.00 -5.93
C VAL A 267 -3.39 -11.08 -5.33
N SER A 268 -2.64 -12.13 -5.65
CA SER A 268 -1.21 -12.18 -5.35
C SER A 268 -0.46 -11.34 -6.37
N SER A 269 0.24 -10.29 -5.92
CA SER A 269 1.01 -9.45 -6.84
C SER A 269 2.09 -10.25 -7.56
N ARG A 270 2.73 -11.17 -6.88
CA ARG A 270 3.80 -12.01 -7.45
C ARG A 270 3.29 -12.87 -8.62
N SER A 271 2.14 -13.50 -8.42
CA SER A 271 1.53 -14.38 -9.44
C SER A 271 1.00 -13.57 -10.61
N LEU A 272 0.27 -12.49 -10.33
CA LEU A 272 -0.31 -11.66 -11.38
C LEU A 272 0.76 -10.91 -12.19
N CYS A 273 1.77 -10.36 -11.53
CA CYS A 273 2.92 -9.74 -12.21
C CYS A 273 3.61 -10.72 -13.16
N LYS A 274 3.86 -11.96 -12.70
CA LYS A 274 4.43 -13.02 -13.56
C LYS A 274 3.53 -13.36 -14.74
N GLN A 275 2.23 -13.53 -14.51
CA GLN A 275 1.24 -13.88 -15.53
C GLN A 275 1.17 -12.82 -16.64
N LEU A 276 1.24 -11.55 -16.25
CA LEU A 276 1.10 -10.41 -17.17
C LEU A 276 2.44 -9.88 -17.70
N GLY A 277 3.58 -10.36 -17.19
CA GLY A 277 4.91 -9.88 -17.60
C GLY A 277 5.14 -8.39 -17.28
N LEU A 278 4.63 -7.89 -16.14
CA LEU A 278 4.65 -6.46 -15.83
C LEU A 278 6.02 -5.92 -15.43
N VAL A 279 6.91 -6.78 -14.97
CA VAL A 279 8.28 -6.43 -14.55
C VAL A 279 9.27 -7.34 -15.24
N ASP A 280 10.20 -6.75 -15.98
CA ASP A 280 11.24 -7.47 -16.69
C ASP A 280 12.14 -8.28 -15.73
N GLY A 281 12.41 -9.52 -16.08
CA GLY A 281 13.23 -10.43 -15.26
C GLY A 281 12.53 -10.95 -13.99
N TRP A 282 11.26 -10.69 -13.79
CA TRP A 282 10.49 -11.27 -12.68
C TRP A 282 9.63 -12.46 -13.15
N PRO A 283 9.59 -13.60 -12.41
CA PRO A 283 10.47 -13.93 -11.28
C PRO A 283 11.90 -14.22 -11.77
N PRO A 284 12.92 -14.04 -10.89
CA PRO A 284 14.29 -14.39 -11.26
C PRO A 284 14.35 -15.89 -11.60
N PRO A 285 15.29 -16.29 -12.50
CA PRO A 285 15.53 -17.69 -12.79
C PRO A 285 15.76 -18.47 -11.48
N ARG A 286 15.14 -19.65 -11.35
CA ARG A 286 15.49 -20.53 -10.24
C ARG A 286 16.95 -20.94 -10.42
N GLU A 287 17.81 -20.57 -9.46
CA GLU A 287 19.13 -21.18 -9.39
C GLU A 287 18.92 -22.71 -9.32
N ALA A 288 19.56 -23.41 -10.24
CA ALA A 288 19.55 -24.87 -10.19
C ALA A 288 20.10 -25.26 -8.81
N SER A 289 19.26 -25.83 -7.95
CA SER A 289 19.70 -26.33 -6.65
C SER A 289 20.88 -27.26 -6.92
N ALA A 290 22.06 -26.82 -6.52
CA ALA A 290 23.23 -27.70 -6.48
C ALA A 290 22.83 -28.88 -5.56
N ARG A 291 22.65 -30.04 -6.18
CA ARG A 291 22.40 -31.32 -5.50
C ARG A 291 23.65 -31.78 -4.80
#